data_ad809a0423fb764f6bf3b5ba197bbd90
#
_entry.id   ad809a0423fb764f6bf3b5ba197bbd90
#
_cell.length_a   1.000
_cell.length_b   1.000
_cell.length_c   1.000
_cell.angle_alpha   90.00
_cell.angle_beta   90.00
_cell.angle_gamma   90.00
#
_symmetry.space_group_name_H-M   'P 1'
#
loop_
_entity.id
_entity.type
_entity.pdbx_description
1 polymer ?
#
loop_
_entity_poly.entity_id
_entity_poly.type
_entity_poly.pdbx_seq_one_letter_code
_entity_poly.pdbx_strand_id
1 'polypeptide(L)'
;LREYSRARKTQALQITKNQDSLAINKQRLLSQKELIKSKKEQNLKLISNKKKSLNKVLISKDEKKTAVSKLQKSEQIFLKKIKDQQKKSRQLEQKIKKIIEEEIRLAREKIKRDKENKISLTPEAQLLSDKFSANKGKLPWPLEQGLIIQKFGKQKHKVFGNIETFNNGINIATNKNAIIRSVFDGKISRIFFIKGEGKAVLINHGEFFTVYSGLEEVKVKLGDNILAKEEIGKVLTRENDDRTELHFEIWQGYDKQDPSVWLFEAF
;
A
#
# COMPACT_ATOMS: atom_id res chain seq x y z
N LEU A 1 23.60 -3.96 113.29
CA LEU A 1 23.10 -2.67 112.68
C LEU A 1 23.86 -2.35 111.36
N ARG A 2 25.18 -2.50 111.29
CA ARG A 2 26.01 -2.16 110.14
C ARG A 2 25.72 -3.07 108.89
N GLU A 3 25.50 -4.36 109.07
CA GLU A 3 25.22 -5.30 107.99
C GLU A 3 23.82 -5.07 107.39
N TYR A 4 22.83 -4.80 108.17
CA TYR A 4 21.46 -4.48 107.73
C TYR A 4 21.42 -3.15 106.89
N SER A 5 22.21 -2.16 107.29
CA SER A 5 22.38 -0.94 106.57
C SER A 5 23.06 -1.12 105.21
N ARG A 6 24.05 -2.03 105.11
CA ARG A 6 24.73 -2.43 103.83
C ARG A 6 23.77 -3.15 102.91
N ALA A 7 23.01 -4.12 103.44
CA ALA A 7 22.05 -4.84 102.62
C ALA A 7 20.98 -3.95 102.03
N ARG A 8 20.45 -3.03 102.81
CA ARG A 8 19.47 -1.99 102.31
C ARG A 8 20.06 -1.08 101.23
N LYS A 9 21.35 -0.66 101.37
CA LYS A 9 22.00 0.16 100.33
C LYS A 9 22.20 -0.63 99.05
N THR A 10 22.57 -1.88 99.09
CA THR A 10 22.71 -2.77 97.95
C THR A 10 21.40 -3.01 97.28
N GLN A 11 20.31 -3.21 98.05
CA GLN A 11 18.95 -3.39 97.51
C GLN A 11 18.40 -2.15 96.87
N ALA A 12 18.65 -0.94 97.42
CA ALA A 12 18.31 0.32 96.84
C ALA A 12 19.00 0.56 95.50
N LEU A 13 20.32 0.29 95.40
CA LEU A 13 21.12 0.33 94.18
C LEU A 13 20.60 -0.59 93.10
N GLN A 14 20.19 -1.81 93.51
CA GLN A 14 19.64 -2.82 92.57
C GLN A 14 18.29 -2.38 92.05
N ILE A 15 17.39 -1.78 92.88
CA ILE A 15 16.11 -1.19 92.47
C ILE A 15 16.32 -0.05 91.48
N THR A 16 17.26 0.84 91.75
CA THR A 16 17.58 1.98 90.82
C THR A 16 18.05 1.44 89.46
N LYS A 17 19.03 0.48 89.44
CA LYS A 17 19.46 -0.16 88.20
C LYS A 17 18.33 -0.84 87.41
N ASN A 18 17.45 -1.53 88.11
CA ASN A 18 16.27 -2.14 87.48
C ASN A 18 15.32 -1.10 86.90
N GLN A 19 15.09 0.00 87.64
CA GLN A 19 14.27 1.12 87.14
C GLN A 19 14.86 1.75 85.88
N ASP A 20 16.20 2.01 85.86
CA ASP A 20 16.88 2.55 84.68
C ASP A 20 16.78 1.59 83.48
N SER A 21 17.04 0.30 83.73
CA SER A 21 16.88 -0.75 82.70
C SER A 21 15.47 -0.82 82.15
N LEU A 22 14.46 -0.71 83.02
CA LEU A 22 13.05 -0.70 82.63
C LEU A 22 12.71 0.52 81.80
N ALA A 23 13.22 1.70 82.16
CA ALA A 23 13.04 2.96 81.39
C ALA A 23 13.65 2.83 79.99
N ILE A 24 14.87 2.31 79.87
CA ILE A 24 15.53 2.09 78.59
C ILE A 24 14.74 1.10 77.72
N ASN A 25 14.35 -0.01 78.31
CA ASN A 25 13.55 -1.02 77.58
C ASN A 25 12.19 -0.48 77.11
N LYS A 26 11.51 0.31 77.93
CA LYS A 26 10.25 0.95 77.59
C LYS A 26 10.44 1.89 76.40
N GLN A 27 11.50 2.73 76.43
CA GLN A 27 11.80 3.67 75.32
C GLN A 27 12.14 2.93 74.00
N ARG A 28 12.92 1.81 74.12
CA ARG A 28 13.21 0.94 72.97
C ARG A 28 11.96 0.30 72.35
N LEU A 29 11.04 -0.19 73.21
CA LEU A 29 9.78 -0.76 72.74
C LEU A 29 8.87 0.27 72.08
N LEU A 30 8.84 1.52 72.59
CA LEU A 30 8.10 2.62 71.95
C LEU A 30 8.64 2.96 70.57
N SER A 31 9.98 3.10 70.42
CA SER A 31 10.58 3.35 69.11
C SER A 31 10.41 2.20 68.13
N GLN A 32 10.47 0.94 68.59
CA GLN A 32 10.15 -0.20 67.74
C GLN A 32 8.68 -0.23 67.28
N LYS A 33 7.75 0.12 68.14
CA LYS A 33 6.32 0.23 67.81
C LYS A 33 6.08 1.29 66.73
N GLU A 34 6.72 2.45 66.85
CA GLU A 34 6.61 3.52 65.84
C GLU A 34 7.20 3.08 64.50
N LEU A 35 8.37 2.45 64.53
CA LEU A 35 8.99 1.90 63.31
C LEU A 35 8.12 0.88 62.63
N ILE A 36 7.51 -0.08 63.36
CA ILE A 36 6.57 -1.04 62.83
C ILE A 36 5.33 -0.39 62.24
N LYS A 37 4.80 0.64 62.92
CA LYS A 37 3.63 1.39 62.41
C LYS A 37 3.96 2.09 61.07
N SER A 38 5.10 2.80 61.00
CA SER A 38 5.58 3.44 59.80
C SER A 38 5.79 2.45 58.64
N LYS A 39 6.46 1.30 58.86
CA LYS A 39 6.63 0.26 57.87
C LYS A 39 5.31 -0.32 57.40
N LYS A 40 4.35 -0.51 58.29
CA LYS A 40 2.98 -0.96 57.92
C LYS A 40 2.28 0.02 56.97
N GLU A 41 2.36 1.31 57.29
CA GLU A 41 1.77 2.35 56.42
C GLU A 41 2.46 2.41 55.05
N GLN A 42 3.79 2.32 55.02
CA GLN A 42 4.55 2.25 53.76
C GLN A 42 4.15 1.05 52.92
N ASN A 43 4.04 -0.14 53.53
CA ASN A 43 3.62 -1.37 52.87
C ASN A 43 2.21 -1.27 52.30
N LEU A 44 1.26 -0.67 53.02
CA LEU A 44 -0.10 -0.46 52.53
C LEU A 44 -0.13 0.48 51.33
N LYS A 45 0.67 1.56 51.34
CA LYS A 45 0.83 2.45 50.18
C LYS A 45 1.41 1.72 48.98
N LEU A 46 2.46 0.90 49.21
CA LEU A 46 3.10 0.12 48.16
C LEU A 46 2.14 -0.88 47.52
N ILE A 47 1.35 -1.61 48.36
CA ILE A 47 0.33 -2.56 47.87
C ILE A 47 -0.72 -1.82 47.02
N SER A 48 -1.20 -0.67 47.48
CA SER A 48 -2.18 0.15 46.74
C SER A 48 -1.63 0.59 45.37
N ASN A 49 -0.38 1.08 45.34
CA ASN A 49 0.28 1.52 44.11
C ASN A 49 0.50 0.33 43.14
N LYS A 50 0.93 -0.81 43.67
CA LYS A 50 1.12 -2.04 42.87
C LYS A 50 -0.20 -2.51 42.27
N LYS A 51 -1.29 -2.46 43.03
CA LYS A 51 -2.64 -2.80 42.53
C LYS A 51 -3.09 -1.86 41.40
N LYS A 52 -2.85 -0.54 41.56
CA LYS A 52 -3.14 0.46 40.51
C LYS A 52 -2.33 0.19 39.23
N SER A 53 -1.03 -0.10 39.38
CA SER A 53 -0.15 -0.42 38.26
C SER A 53 -0.58 -1.70 37.54
N LEU A 54 -0.95 -2.75 38.30
CA LEU A 54 -1.45 -4.00 37.75
C LEU A 54 -2.71 -3.78 36.92
N ASN A 55 -3.66 -3.02 37.43
CA ASN A 55 -4.88 -2.69 36.67
C ASN A 55 -4.58 -1.93 35.36
N LYS A 56 -3.66 -0.96 35.40
CA LYS A 56 -3.22 -0.26 34.18
C LYS A 56 -2.62 -1.22 33.15
N VAL A 57 -1.77 -2.16 33.58
CA VAL A 57 -1.17 -3.18 32.70
C VAL A 57 -2.24 -4.10 32.10
N LEU A 58 -3.23 -4.51 32.88
CA LEU A 58 -4.33 -5.36 32.41
C LEU A 58 -5.17 -4.63 31.33
N ILE A 59 -5.55 -3.37 31.59
CA ILE A 59 -6.28 -2.54 30.61
C ILE A 59 -5.47 -2.38 29.32
N SER A 60 -4.19 -1.99 29.44
CA SER A 60 -3.31 -1.82 28.26
C SER A 60 -3.10 -3.13 27.48
N LYS A 61 -3.06 -4.28 28.15
CA LYS A 61 -2.99 -5.60 27.52
C LYS A 61 -4.24 -5.90 26.70
N ASP A 62 -5.42 -5.58 27.24
CA ASP A 62 -6.70 -5.82 26.56
C ASP A 62 -6.87 -4.88 25.35
N GLU A 63 -6.51 -3.60 25.51
CA GLU A 63 -6.48 -2.63 24.41
C GLU A 63 -5.54 -3.08 23.27
N LYS A 64 -4.34 -3.56 23.62
CA LYS A 64 -3.41 -4.12 22.62
C LYS A 64 -3.98 -5.34 21.93
N LYS A 65 -4.60 -6.26 22.65
CA LYS A 65 -5.24 -7.45 22.08
C LYS A 65 -6.34 -7.10 21.09
N THR A 66 -7.19 -6.15 21.45
CA THR A 66 -8.27 -5.67 20.56
C THR A 66 -7.71 -4.94 19.33
N ALA A 67 -6.65 -4.14 19.47
CA ALA A 67 -5.96 -3.48 18.36
C ALA A 67 -5.33 -4.49 17.40
N VAL A 68 -4.64 -5.52 17.92
CA VAL A 68 -4.06 -6.59 17.11
C VAL A 68 -5.14 -7.35 16.34
N SER A 69 -6.25 -7.70 16.98
CA SER A 69 -7.37 -8.37 16.31
C SER A 69 -7.99 -7.52 15.18
N LYS A 70 -8.14 -6.20 15.39
CA LYS A 70 -8.61 -5.28 14.35
C LYS A 70 -7.63 -5.20 13.18
N LEU A 71 -6.32 -5.11 13.47
CA LEU A 71 -5.27 -5.08 12.43
C LEU A 71 -5.26 -6.37 11.60
N GLN A 72 -5.35 -7.55 12.23
CA GLN A 72 -5.41 -8.83 11.53
C GLN A 72 -6.62 -8.95 10.60
N LYS A 73 -7.80 -8.49 11.05
CA LYS A 73 -9.00 -8.44 10.20
C LYS A 73 -8.81 -7.49 9.00
N SER A 74 -8.26 -6.31 9.23
CA SER A 74 -7.93 -5.36 8.15
C SER A 74 -6.94 -5.96 7.16
N GLU A 75 -5.89 -6.61 7.63
CA GLU A 75 -4.90 -7.30 6.79
C GLU A 75 -5.56 -8.32 5.87
N GLN A 76 -6.42 -9.20 6.40
CA GLN A 76 -7.14 -10.19 5.58
C GLN A 76 -8.00 -9.54 4.49
N ILE A 77 -8.69 -8.43 4.82
CA ILE A 77 -9.48 -7.68 3.84
C ILE A 77 -8.59 -7.11 2.73
N PHE A 78 -7.45 -6.51 3.10
CA PHE A 78 -6.51 -5.98 2.12
C PHE A 78 -5.90 -7.06 1.23
N LEU A 79 -5.50 -8.20 1.81
CA LEU A 79 -4.98 -9.34 1.06
C LEU A 79 -5.99 -9.85 0.03
N LYS A 80 -7.27 -9.94 0.42
CA LYS A 80 -8.35 -10.31 -0.49
C LYS A 80 -8.49 -9.30 -1.62
N LYS A 81 -8.50 -8.00 -1.32
CA LYS A 81 -8.57 -6.93 -2.34
C LYS A 81 -7.40 -7.02 -3.34
N ILE A 82 -6.17 -7.25 -2.86
CA ILE A 82 -5.00 -7.40 -3.72
C ILE A 82 -5.15 -8.60 -4.66
N LYS A 83 -5.57 -9.76 -4.14
CA LYS A 83 -5.83 -10.97 -4.97
C LYS A 83 -6.90 -10.72 -6.03
N ASP A 84 -7.99 -10.06 -5.67
CA ASP A 84 -9.07 -9.73 -6.59
C ASP A 84 -8.59 -8.76 -7.68
N GLN A 85 -7.77 -7.78 -7.33
CA GLN A 85 -7.18 -6.84 -8.27
C GLN A 85 -6.20 -7.53 -9.23
N GLN A 86 -5.33 -8.42 -8.72
CA GLN A 86 -4.45 -9.23 -9.56
C GLN A 86 -5.21 -10.12 -10.53
N LYS A 87 -6.33 -10.75 -10.07
CA LYS A 87 -7.19 -11.54 -10.93
C LYS A 87 -7.81 -10.72 -12.06
N LYS A 88 -8.30 -9.53 -11.75
CA LYS A 88 -8.84 -8.59 -12.75
C LYS A 88 -7.79 -8.17 -13.76
N SER A 89 -6.59 -7.82 -13.31
CA SER A 89 -5.47 -7.45 -14.18
C SER A 89 -5.11 -8.59 -15.16
N ARG A 90 -5.01 -9.84 -14.67
CA ARG A 90 -4.77 -11.01 -15.54
C ARG A 90 -5.90 -11.26 -16.56
N GLN A 91 -7.14 -11.06 -16.16
CA GLN A 91 -8.29 -11.21 -17.08
C GLN A 91 -8.26 -10.13 -18.17
N LEU A 92 -7.91 -8.90 -17.81
CA LEU A 92 -7.75 -7.81 -18.76
C LEU A 92 -6.62 -8.10 -19.74
N GLU A 93 -5.46 -8.52 -19.24
CA GLU A 93 -4.33 -8.93 -20.05
C GLU A 93 -4.70 -9.99 -21.09
N GLN A 94 -5.40 -11.04 -20.65
CA GLN A 94 -5.85 -12.10 -21.56
C GLN A 94 -6.82 -11.58 -22.63
N LYS A 95 -7.70 -10.64 -22.27
CA LYS A 95 -8.61 -10.01 -23.25
C LYS A 95 -7.83 -9.17 -24.26
N ILE A 96 -6.91 -8.33 -23.80
CA ILE A 96 -6.07 -7.50 -24.69
C ILE A 96 -5.26 -8.39 -25.62
N LYS A 97 -4.61 -9.44 -25.09
CA LYS A 97 -3.84 -10.39 -25.90
C LYS A 97 -4.69 -11.02 -27.00
N LYS A 98 -5.88 -11.53 -26.66
CA LYS A 98 -6.81 -12.12 -27.67
C LYS A 98 -7.22 -11.11 -28.74
N ILE A 99 -7.46 -9.86 -28.37
CA ILE A 99 -7.82 -8.82 -29.33
C ILE A 99 -6.65 -8.53 -30.26
N ILE A 100 -5.44 -8.40 -29.74
CA ILE A 100 -4.22 -8.20 -30.56
C ILE A 100 -4.00 -9.42 -31.50
N GLU A 101 -4.18 -10.64 -30.99
CA GLU A 101 -4.10 -11.87 -31.80
C GLU A 101 -5.09 -11.83 -32.97
N GLU A 102 -6.33 -11.42 -32.70
CA GLU A 102 -7.36 -11.30 -33.73
C GLU A 102 -7.03 -10.22 -34.76
N GLU A 103 -6.56 -9.05 -34.32
CA GLU A 103 -6.16 -7.96 -35.23
C GLU A 103 -5.00 -8.40 -36.14
N ILE A 104 -3.96 -9.04 -35.58
CA ILE A 104 -2.85 -9.56 -36.36
C ILE A 104 -3.31 -10.63 -37.36
N ARG A 105 -4.24 -11.52 -36.94
CA ARG A 105 -4.83 -12.55 -37.83
C ARG A 105 -5.59 -11.91 -38.97
N LEU A 106 -6.47 -10.92 -38.69
CA LEU A 106 -7.26 -10.21 -39.68
C LEU A 106 -6.37 -9.46 -40.67
N ALA A 107 -5.32 -8.81 -40.17
CA ALA A 107 -4.35 -8.14 -41.03
C ALA A 107 -3.65 -9.14 -41.98
N ARG A 108 -3.23 -10.31 -41.49
CA ARG A 108 -2.63 -11.38 -42.28
C ARG A 108 -3.62 -11.99 -43.34
N GLU A 109 -4.90 -12.14 -42.97
CA GLU A 109 -5.93 -12.65 -43.91
C GLU A 109 -6.22 -11.64 -45.02
N LYS A 110 -6.25 -10.34 -44.76
CA LYS A 110 -6.36 -9.30 -45.78
C LYS A 110 -5.19 -9.36 -46.77
N ILE A 111 -3.96 -9.50 -46.25
CA ILE A 111 -2.75 -9.60 -47.09
C ILE A 111 -2.79 -10.86 -47.94
N LYS A 112 -3.28 -12.00 -47.43
CA LYS A 112 -3.44 -13.25 -48.22
C LYS A 112 -4.47 -13.12 -49.31
N ARG A 113 -5.51 -12.32 -49.15
CA ARG A 113 -6.52 -12.06 -50.20
C ARG A 113 -6.01 -11.15 -51.28
N ASP A 114 -5.09 -10.23 -50.93
CA ASP A 114 -4.59 -9.21 -51.85
C ASP A 114 -3.34 -9.61 -52.64
N LYS A 115 -2.57 -10.63 -52.20
CA LYS A 115 -1.40 -11.17 -52.93
C LYS A 115 -1.01 -12.57 -52.45
N GLU A 116 -0.88 -13.49 -53.39
CA GLU A 116 -0.03 -14.67 -53.29
C GLU A 116 1.43 -14.17 -53.10
N ASN A 117 1.98 -14.31 -51.95
CA ASN A 117 3.37 -14.21 -51.49
C ASN A 117 3.75 -13.10 -50.54
N LYS A 118 4.29 -13.57 -49.42
CA LYS A 118 5.03 -12.96 -48.33
C LYS A 118 4.18 -12.46 -47.15
N ILE A 119 4.50 -13.07 -46.00
CA ILE A 119 4.08 -12.63 -44.67
C ILE A 119 4.76 -11.25 -44.40
N SER A 120 4.03 -10.15 -44.65
CA SER A 120 4.46 -8.82 -44.29
C SER A 120 3.22 -7.99 -43.90
N LEU A 121 3.42 -7.01 -43.03
CA LEU A 121 2.45 -5.95 -42.79
C LEU A 121 2.11 -5.26 -44.10
N THR A 122 0.96 -4.57 -44.19
CA THR A 122 0.73 -3.67 -45.31
C THR A 122 1.83 -2.60 -45.33
N PRO A 123 2.18 -2.06 -46.50
CA PRO A 123 3.22 -1.01 -46.59
C PRO A 123 2.92 0.19 -45.66
N GLU A 124 1.64 0.56 -45.51
CA GLU A 124 1.22 1.63 -44.60
C GLU A 124 1.45 1.24 -43.13
N ALA A 125 1.11 -0.01 -42.74
CA ALA A 125 1.31 -0.50 -41.39
C ALA A 125 2.78 -0.64 -41.06
N GLN A 126 3.62 -1.06 -42.04
CA GLN A 126 5.08 -1.11 -41.87
C GLN A 126 5.67 0.28 -41.68
N LEU A 127 5.28 1.24 -42.51
CA LEU A 127 5.73 2.64 -42.39
C LEU A 127 5.31 3.25 -41.04
N LEU A 128 4.10 2.96 -40.58
CA LEU A 128 3.62 3.42 -39.29
C LEU A 128 4.41 2.80 -38.14
N SER A 129 4.71 1.51 -38.22
CA SER A 129 5.54 0.77 -37.23
C SER A 129 6.95 1.34 -37.17
N ASP A 130 7.61 1.57 -38.31
CA ASP A 130 8.95 2.12 -38.37
C ASP A 130 9.03 3.52 -37.79
N LYS A 131 8.01 4.37 -38.07
CA LYS A 131 7.89 5.70 -37.48
C LYS A 131 7.64 5.62 -35.97
N PHE A 132 6.80 4.71 -35.48
CA PHE A 132 6.55 4.52 -34.06
C PHE A 132 7.86 4.13 -33.35
N SER A 133 8.57 3.12 -33.89
CA SER A 133 9.83 2.64 -33.34
C SER A 133 10.92 3.73 -33.28
N ALA A 134 11.02 4.58 -34.31
CA ALA A 134 11.96 5.70 -34.39
C ALA A 134 11.68 6.81 -33.33
N ASN A 135 10.47 6.85 -32.77
CA ASN A 135 10.07 7.80 -31.73
C ASN A 135 10.20 7.25 -30.29
N LYS A 136 10.92 6.15 -30.08
CA LYS A 136 11.21 5.65 -28.74
C LYS A 136 11.92 6.73 -27.90
N GLY A 137 11.40 6.99 -26.70
CA GLY A 137 11.86 8.05 -25.79
C GLY A 137 11.43 9.46 -26.19
N LYS A 138 10.60 9.61 -27.25
CA LYS A 138 10.13 10.90 -27.77
C LYS A 138 8.61 10.99 -27.88
N LEU A 139 7.88 9.92 -27.53
CA LEU A 139 6.42 9.92 -27.58
C LEU A 139 5.86 10.95 -26.60
N PRO A 140 4.86 11.74 -26.99
CA PRO A 140 4.19 12.66 -26.07
C PRO A 140 3.48 11.86 -24.96
N TRP A 141 3.29 12.50 -23.84
CA TRP A 141 2.49 11.93 -22.75
C TRP A 141 1.02 11.80 -23.16
N PRO A 142 0.35 10.73 -22.69
CA PRO A 142 -1.08 10.53 -22.95
C PRO A 142 -1.97 11.52 -22.18
N LEU A 143 -1.40 12.29 -21.29
CA LEU A 143 -2.04 13.31 -20.45
C LEU A 143 -1.20 14.59 -20.48
N GLU A 144 -1.81 15.75 -20.29
CA GLU A 144 -1.08 17.03 -20.18
C GLU A 144 -0.29 17.14 -18.89
N GLN A 145 -0.87 16.62 -17.81
CA GLN A 145 -0.28 16.61 -16.47
C GLN A 145 -0.50 15.25 -15.84
N GLY A 146 0.52 14.72 -15.18
CA GLY A 146 0.42 13.47 -14.48
C GLY A 146 1.74 13.05 -13.83
N LEU A 147 1.62 12.12 -12.87
CA LEU A 147 2.75 11.52 -12.18
C LEU A 147 2.63 10.00 -12.28
N ILE A 148 3.71 9.32 -12.66
CA ILE A 148 3.75 7.85 -12.64
C ILE A 148 3.77 7.38 -11.20
N ILE A 149 2.65 6.78 -10.76
CA ILE A 149 2.49 6.24 -9.40
C ILE A 149 2.78 4.76 -9.31
N GLN A 150 2.71 4.05 -10.44
CA GLN A 150 3.05 2.64 -10.54
C GLN A 150 3.79 2.37 -11.86
N LYS A 151 5.02 1.86 -11.74
CA LYS A 151 5.89 1.54 -12.87
C LYS A 151 5.53 0.20 -13.50
N PHE A 152 6.05 -0.07 -14.69
CA PHE A 152 5.98 -1.35 -15.38
C PHE A 152 6.73 -2.46 -14.63
N GLY A 153 6.26 -3.70 -14.76
CA GLY A 153 6.95 -4.90 -14.30
C GLY A 153 6.61 -5.31 -12.87
N LYS A 154 7.50 -6.12 -12.29
CA LYS A 154 7.36 -6.64 -10.94
C LYS A 154 7.67 -5.58 -9.88
N GLN A 155 6.80 -5.45 -8.91
CA GLN A 155 6.96 -4.53 -7.79
C GLN A 155 6.57 -5.21 -6.49
N LYS A 156 7.34 -4.95 -5.44
CA LYS A 156 6.94 -5.33 -4.07
C LYS A 156 5.85 -4.40 -3.57
N HIS A 157 4.81 -4.96 -2.98
CA HIS A 157 3.75 -4.16 -2.39
C HIS A 157 4.31 -3.31 -1.23
N LYS A 158 4.06 -1.99 -1.24
CA LYS A 158 4.68 -1.03 -0.29
C LYS A 158 4.41 -1.35 1.18
N VAL A 159 3.25 -1.95 1.50
CA VAL A 159 2.85 -2.29 2.88
C VAL A 159 3.10 -3.77 3.20
N PHE A 160 2.88 -4.66 2.24
CA PHE A 160 3.05 -6.12 2.39
C PHE A 160 4.25 -6.58 1.57
N GLY A 161 5.46 -6.41 2.10
CA GLY A 161 6.71 -6.69 1.38
C GLY A 161 6.87 -8.11 0.83
N ASN A 162 6.08 -9.07 1.34
CA ASN A 162 6.05 -10.45 0.85
C ASN A 162 5.13 -10.66 -0.37
N ILE A 163 4.41 -9.62 -0.82
CA ILE A 163 3.52 -9.70 -1.96
C ILE A 163 4.17 -8.99 -3.14
N GLU A 164 4.37 -9.73 -4.22
CA GLU A 164 4.76 -9.18 -5.50
C GLU A 164 3.52 -8.92 -6.35
N THR A 165 3.46 -7.76 -6.96
CA THR A 165 2.47 -7.39 -7.97
C THR A 165 3.18 -7.18 -9.29
N PHE A 166 2.52 -7.47 -10.40
CA PHE A 166 3.03 -7.20 -11.74
C PHE A 166 2.12 -6.18 -12.42
N ASN A 167 2.71 -5.12 -12.96
CA ASN A 167 2.01 -4.11 -13.74
C ASN A 167 2.38 -4.25 -15.22
N ASN A 168 1.39 -4.39 -16.08
CA ASN A 168 1.58 -4.61 -17.52
C ASN A 168 1.92 -3.32 -18.29
N GLY A 169 1.76 -2.18 -17.64
CA GLY A 169 2.02 -0.85 -18.15
C GLY A 169 2.44 0.08 -17.03
N ILE A 170 2.07 1.34 -17.13
CA ILE A 170 2.25 2.35 -16.08
C ILE A 170 0.90 2.91 -15.65
N ASN A 171 0.79 3.26 -14.34
CA ASN A 171 -0.36 4.03 -13.87
C ASN A 171 0.06 5.47 -13.65
N ILE A 172 -0.68 6.39 -14.25
CA ILE A 172 -0.43 7.82 -14.20
C ILE A 172 -1.57 8.48 -13.43
N ALA A 173 -1.26 9.01 -12.24
CA ALA A 173 -2.20 9.84 -11.49
C ALA A 173 -2.32 11.21 -12.13
N THR A 174 -3.55 11.74 -12.20
CA THR A 174 -3.85 13.03 -12.83
C THR A 174 -5.02 13.71 -12.14
N ASN A 175 -5.40 14.89 -12.65
CA ASN A 175 -6.54 15.66 -12.18
C ASN A 175 -7.87 15.06 -12.66
N LYS A 176 -8.97 15.36 -11.93
CA LYS A 176 -10.33 15.01 -12.35
C LYS A 176 -10.63 15.58 -13.73
N ASN A 177 -11.36 14.82 -14.54
CA ASN A 177 -11.74 15.19 -15.91
C ASN A 177 -10.56 15.44 -16.87
N ALA A 178 -9.34 14.95 -16.54
CA ALA A 178 -8.19 15.08 -17.41
C ALA A 178 -8.46 14.44 -18.79
N ILE A 179 -8.04 15.11 -19.84
CA ILE A 179 -8.20 14.68 -21.23
C ILE A 179 -7.09 13.69 -21.56
N ILE A 180 -7.47 12.53 -22.11
CA ILE A 180 -6.56 11.50 -22.59
C ILE A 180 -6.34 11.76 -24.10
N ARG A 181 -5.06 11.72 -24.52
CA ARG A 181 -4.63 11.95 -25.89
C ARG A 181 -3.85 10.76 -26.44
N SER A 182 -3.93 10.55 -27.75
CA SER A 182 -3.10 9.55 -28.41
C SER A 182 -1.62 9.93 -28.32
N VAL A 183 -0.76 8.97 -27.99
CA VAL A 183 0.70 9.18 -27.99
C VAL A 183 1.31 9.16 -29.38
N PHE A 184 0.60 8.62 -30.38
CA PHE A 184 1.09 8.51 -31.77
C PHE A 184 -0.07 8.34 -32.75
N ASP A 185 0.20 8.56 -34.04
CA ASP A 185 -0.74 8.31 -35.12
C ASP A 185 -1.14 6.85 -35.18
N GLY A 186 -2.39 6.55 -35.46
CA GLY A 186 -2.84 5.17 -35.49
C GLY A 186 -4.30 5.01 -35.87
N LYS A 187 -4.81 3.82 -35.69
CA LYS A 187 -6.21 3.46 -35.95
C LYS A 187 -6.84 2.85 -34.70
N ILE A 188 -8.03 3.32 -34.34
CA ILE A 188 -8.79 2.77 -33.20
C ILE A 188 -9.19 1.32 -33.54
N SER A 189 -8.57 0.37 -32.83
CA SER A 189 -8.74 -1.06 -33.09
C SER A 189 -9.87 -1.67 -32.27
N ARG A 190 -10.02 -1.28 -31.01
CA ARG A 190 -11.08 -1.73 -30.11
C ARG A 190 -11.43 -0.70 -29.06
N ILE A 191 -12.70 -0.71 -28.65
CA ILE A 191 -13.20 -0.02 -27.47
C ILE A 191 -13.95 -1.06 -26.63
N PHE A 192 -13.61 -1.21 -25.36
CA PHE A 192 -14.24 -2.21 -24.49
C PHE A 192 -14.41 -1.69 -23.05
N PHE A 193 -15.37 -2.28 -22.35
CA PHE A 193 -15.66 -1.91 -20.96
C PHE A 193 -15.00 -2.91 -19.99
N ILE A 194 -14.42 -2.36 -18.93
CA ILE A 194 -13.81 -3.13 -17.84
C ILE A 194 -14.62 -2.86 -16.57
N LYS A 195 -15.28 -3.88 -16.04
CA LYS A 195 -16.12 -3.75 -14.84
C LYS A 195 -15.32 -3.21 -13.65
N GLY A 196 -15.69 -2.01 -13.19
CA GLY A 196 -15.06 -1.32 -12.05
C GLY A 196 -13.80 -0.53 -12.39
N GLU A 197 -13.40 -0.45 -13.67
CA GLU A 197 -12.24 0.33 -14.14
C GLU A 197 -12.58 1.24 -15.32
N GLY A 198 -13.86 1.27 -15.74
CA GLY A 198 -14.31 2.12 -16.85
C GLY A 198 -14.08 1.51 -18.23
N LYS A 199 -13.92 2.37 -19.22
CA LYS A 199 -13.69 1.99 -20.62
C LYS A 199 -12.19 1.89 -20.92
N ALA A 200 -11.84 1.14 -21.96
CA ALA A 200 -10.49 1.08 -22.50
C ALA A 200 -10.51 1.22 -24.01
N VAL A 201 -9.48 1.83 -24.56
CA VAL A 201 -9.26 2.04 -26.00
C VAL A 201 -7.94 1.40 -26.39
N LEU A 202 -7.97 0.57 -27.43
CA LEU A 202 -6.81 -0.02 -28.07
C LEU A 202 -6.57 0.67 -29.41
N ILE A 203 -5.36 1.20 -29.61
CA ILE A 203 -4.95 1.84 -30.87
C ILE A 203 -3.87 1.00 -31.53
N ASN A 204 -4.00 0.77 -32.82
CA ASN A 204 -3.06 0.06 -33.67
C ASN A 204 -2.13 1.06 -34.38
N HIS A 205 -0.82 0.86 -34.27
CA HIS A 205 0.26 1.64 -34.86
C HIS A 205 1.16 0.78 -35.77
N GLY A 206 0.61 -0.25 -36.41
CA GLY A 206 1.35 -1.25 -37.17
C GLY A 206 1.68 -2.49 -36.35
N GLU A 207 2.94 -2.73 -36.04
CA GLU A 207 3.34 -3.80 -35.10
C GLU A 207 3.11 -3.43 -33.64
N PHE A 208 2.96 -2.12 -33.35
CA PHE A 208 2.76 -1.61 -32.01
C PHE A 208 1.28 -1.37 -31.72
N PHE A 209 0.92 -1.56 -30.46
CA PHE A 209 -0.40 -1.24 -29.93
C PHE A 209 -0.25 -0.45 -28.65
N THR A 210 -1.12 0.53 -28.47
CA THR A 210 -1.24 1.25 -27.20
C THR A 210 -2.61 1.02 -26.60
N VAL A 211 -2.64 0.83 -25.27
CA VAL A 211 -3.87 0.60 -24.51
C VAL A 211 -4.03 1.72 -23.49
N TYR A 212 -5.16 2.35 -23.53
CA TYR A 212 -5.59 3.38 -22.57
C TYR A 212 -6.75 2.83 -21.78
N SER A 213 -6.60 2.65 -20.47
CA SER A 213 -7.64 2.10 -19.58
C SER A 213 -7.93 3.06 -18.43
N GLY A 214 -9.17 3.01 -17.92
CA GLY A 214 -9.60 3.97 -16.90
C GLY A 214 -10.26 5.20 -17.51
N LEU A 215 -11.01 5.02 -18.63
CA LEU A 215 -11.76 6.09 -19.26
C LEU A 215 -13.20 6.09 -18.74
N GLU A 216 -13.70 7.25 -18.39
CA GLU A 216 -15.11 7.51 -18.14
C GLU A 216 -15.86 7.74 -19.46
N GLU A 217 -15.31 8.62 -20.30
CA GLU A 217 -15.86 8.99 -21.61
C GLU A 217 -14.87 8.63 -22.71
N VAL A 218 -15.38 8.12 -23.82
CA VAL A 218 -14.63 7.85 -25.06
C VAL A 218 -15.24 8.69 -26.17
N LYS A 219 -14.43 9.50 -26.85
CA LYS A 219 -14.87 10.40 -27.93
C LYS A 219 -14.62 9.86 -29.34
N VAL A 220 -13.85 8.79 -29.44
CA VAL A 220 -13.50 8.13 -30.70
C VAL A 220 -14.37 6.91 -30.95
N LYS A 221 -14.42 6.44 -32.20
CA LYS A 221 -15.17 5.26 -32.65
C LYS A 221 -14.23 4.19 -33.19
N LEU A 222 -14.69 2.94 -33.16
CA LEU A 222 -13.99 1.83 -33.78
C LEU A 222 -13.70 2.11 -35.24
N GLY A 223 -12.45 1.98 -35.67
CA GLY A 223 -12.00 2.16 -37.04
C GLY A 223 -11.58 3.60 -37.38
N ASP A 224 -11.77 4.56 -36.50
CA ASP A 224 -11.31 5.94 -36.72
C ASP A 224 -9.78 5.99 -36.82
N ASN A 225 -9.26 6.83 -37.70
CA ASN A 225 -7.86 7.22 -37.72
C ASN A 225 -7.69 8.34 -36.68
N ILE A 226 -6.62 8.28 -35.91
CA ILE A 226 -6.28 9.26 -34.90
C ILE A 226 -4.86 9.75 -35.06
N LEU A 227 -4.61 11.03 -34.84
CA LEU A 227 -3.29 11.63 -34.88
C LEU A 227 -2.68 11.71 -33.47
N ALA A 228 -1.34 11.86 -33.42
CA ALA A 228 -0.63 12.12 -32.18
C ALA A 228 -1.19 13.37 -31.48
N LYS A 229 -1.38 13.30 -30.15
CA LYS A 229 -1.97 14.33 -29.31
C LYS A 229 -3.47 14.60 -29.52
N GLU A 230 -4.14 13.88 -30.40
CA GLU A 230 -5.58 13.96 -30.57
C GLU A 230 -6.34 13.36 -29.39
N GLU A 231 -7.47 13.94 -29.01
CA GLU A 231 -8.26 13.53 -27.84
C GLU A 231 -8.94 12.18 -28.06
N ILE A 232 -8.75 11.26 -27.11
CA ILE A 232 -9.39 9.94 -27.07
C ILE A 232 -10.63 9.98 -26.18
N GLY A 233 -10.57 10.71 -25.06
CA GLY A 233 -11.62 10.75 -24.06
C GLY A 233 -11.16 11.37 -22.74
N LYS A 234 -11.88 11.06 -21.67
CA LYS A 234 -11.59 11.58 -20.31
C LYS A 234 -11.31 10.47 -19.31
N VAL A 235 -10.43 10.76 -18.36
CA VAL A 235 -10.07 9.84 -17.27
C VAL A 235 -11.23 9.69 -16.29
N LEU A 236 -11.48 8.44 -15.86
CA LEU A 236 -12.45 8.10 -14.83
C LEU A 236 -11.91 8.48 -13.45
N THR A 237 -12.71 9.18 -12.66
CA THR A 237 -12.48 9.36 -11.23
C THR A 237 -13.24 8.30 -10.47
N ARG A 238 -12.54 7.47 -9.68
CA ARG A 238 -13.16 6.41 -8.87
C ARG A 238 -13.86 7.01 -7.66
N GLU A 239 -15.15 6.75 -7.52
CA GLU A 239 -15.96 7.26 -6.40
C GLU A 239 -15.51 6.77 -5.01
N ASN A 240 -14.95 5.56 -4.94
CA ASN A 240 -14.63 4.90 -3.66
C ASN A 240 -13.40 5.47 -2.95
N ASP A 241 -12.43 6.01 -3.67
CA ASP A 241 -11.15 6.48 -3.13
C ASP A 241 -10.68 7.80 -3.78
N ASP A 242 -11.55 8.41 -4.55
CA ASP A 242 -11.34 9.71 -5.24
C ASP A 242 -10.08 9.73 -6.12
N ARG A 243 -9.64 8.55 -6.58
CA ARG A 243 -8.45 8.42 -7.43
C ARG A 243 -8.81 8.62 -8.88
N THR A 244 -8.01 9.43 -9.54
CA THR A 244 -8.07 9.67 -10.98
C THR A 244 -6.76 9.18 -11.58
N GLU A 245 -6.81 8.02 -12.24
CA GLU A 245 -5.64 7.32 -12.76
C GLU A 245 -5.90 6.82 -14.19
N LEU A 246 -4.93 7.04 -15.07
CA LEU A 246 -4.87 6.40 -16.39
C LEU A 246 -3.91 5.21 -16.29
N HIS A 247 -4.36 4.03 -16.72
CA HIS A 247 -3.48 2.90 -16.96
C HIS A 247 -3.11 2.86 -18.45
N PHE A 248 -1.81 2.91 -18.75
CA PHE A 248 -1.27 2.99 -20.09
C PHE A 248 -0.30 1.86 -20.37
N GLU A 249 -0.53 1.13 -21.47
CA GLU A 249 0.31 0.02 -21.92
C GLU A 249 0.81 0.24 -23.35
N ILE A 250 2.01 -0.27 -23.64
CA ILE A 250 2.56 -0.37 -25.00
C ILE A 250 2.87 -1.85 -25.26
N TRP A 251 2.45 -2.34 -26.41
CA TRP A 251 2.70 -3.69 -26.88
C TRP A 251 3.40 -3.67 -28.22
N GLN A 252 4.35 -4.57 -28.42
CA GLN A 252 4.94 -4.88 -29.73
C GLN A 252 4.59 -6.30 -30.10
N GLY A 253 3.70 -6.49 -31.07
CA GLY A 253 3.08 -7.79 -31.30
C GLY A 253 2.42 -8.33 -30.03
N TYR A 254 2.95 -9.42 -29.46
CA TYR A 254 2.43 -10.05 -28.24
C TYR A 254 3.20 -9.67 -26.97
N ASP A 255 4.28 -8.89 -27.11
CA ASP A 255 5.18 -8.57 -26.02
C ASP A 255 4.90 -7.18 -25.46
N LYS A 256 4.77 -7.12 -24.14
CA LYS A 256 4.58 -5.88 -23.41
C LYS A 256 5.89 -5.12 -23.31
N GLN A 257 5.83 -3.83 -23.56
CA GLN A 257 6.96 -2.91 -23.46
C GLN A 257 6.76 -2.01 -22.24
N ASP A 258 7.87 -1.61 -21.61
CA ASP A 258 7.82 -0.59 -20.55
C ASP A 258 7.48 0.78 -21.16
N PRO A 259 6.31 1.36 -20.89
CA PRO A 259 5.93 2.65 -21.49
C PRO A 259 6.84 3.80 -21.07
N SER A 260 7.50 3.72 -19.91
CA SER A 260 8.36 4.80 -19.41
C SER A 260 9.58 5.04 -20.31
N VAL A 261 10.08 4.00 -21.00
CA VAL A 261 11.20 4.15 -21.94
C VAL A 261 10.79 4.68 -23.32
N TRP A 262 9.48 4.82 -23.58
CA TRP A 262 8.94 5.34 -24.84
C TRP A 262 8.50 6.80 -24.74
N LEU A 263 8.01 7.21 -23.57
CA LEU A 263 7.54 8.57 -23.33
C LEU A 263 8.70 9.54 -23.14
N PHE A 264 8.54 10.76 -23.59
CA PHE A 264 9.53 11.81 -23.44
C PHE A 264 9.71 12.20 -21.96
N GLU A 265 10.95 12.16 -21.45
CA GLU A 265 11.30 12.54 -20.06
C GLU A 265 10.39 11.91 -18.98
N ALA A 266 10.12 10.61 -19.10
CA ALA A 266 9.24 9.90 -18.15
C ALA A 266 9.96 9.34 -16.90
N PHE A 267 11.19 9.76 -16.62
CA PHE A 267 12.04 9.26 -15.53
C PHE A 267 11.97 10.13 -14.30
#